data_7d12fdbd63af505df2d3bc9b25f33687
#
_entry.id   7d12fdbd63af505df2d3bc9b25f33687
#
_cell.length_a   1.000
_cell.length_b   1.000
_cell.length_c   1.000
_cell.angle_alpha   90.00
_cell.angle_beta   90.00
_cell.angle_gamma   90.00
#
_symmetry.space_group_name_H-M   'P 1'
#
loop_
_entity.id
_entity.type
_entity.pdbx_description
1 polymer ?
#
loop_
_entity_poly.entity_id
_entity_poly.type
_entity_poly.pdbx_seq_one_letter_code
_entity_poly.pdbx_strand_id
1 'polypeptide(L)'
;MGVAVDSSVLVALINPRDLWRQNAVALRARESELVHFDCVAAEAISAATRRLHEKSRLADVGRLLDRLNDQVPAEAITWILPDVPRLYPEVLNLIRSSSGELNFNDALIALACRERGIPAIGSFDADFDQVPWLHRLARPEDVVP
;
A
#
# COMPACT_ATOMS: atom_id res chain seq x y z
N MET A 1 -0.39 -10.63 -14.04
CA MET A 1 0.31 -9.53 -13.37
C MET A 1 -0.49 -9.11 -12.15
N GLY A 2 0.17 -8.79 -11.08
CA GLY A 2 -0.47 -8.48 -9.81
C GLY A 2 -1.00 -7.07 -9.71
N VAL A 3 -1.66 -6.81 -8.59
CA VAL A 3 -2.06 -5.47 -8.17
C VAL A 3 -1.24 -5.11 -6.93
N ALA A 4 -0.53 -4.00 -6.96
CA ALA A 4 0.16 -3.50 -5.78
C ALA A 4 -0.87 -2.96 -4.77
N VAL A 5 -0.52 -3.04 -3.50
CA VAL A 5 -1.38 -2.55 -2.42
C VAL A 5 -0.67 -1.41 -1.71
N ASP A 6 -1.36 -0.28 -1.57
CA ASP A 6 -0.91 0.85 -0.77
C ASP A 6 -1.25 0.64 0.71
N SER A 7 -0.59 1.44 1.57
CA SER A 7 -0.79 1.36 3.02
C SER A 7 -2.23 1.60 3.45
N SER A 8 -2.97 2.46 2.77
CA SER A 8 -4.38 2.72 3.09
C SER A 8 -5.25 1.46 2.99
N VAL A 9 -5.01 0.64 1.96
CA VAL A 9 -5.73 -0.63 1.80
C VAL A 9 -5.24 -1.66 2.82
N LEU A 10 -3.94 -1.76 3.04
CA LEU A 10 -3.39 -2.72 4.01
C LEU A 10 -3.85 -2.41 5.43
N VAL A 11 -3.86 -1.14 5.84
CA VAL A 11 -4.40 -0.74 7.14
C VAL A 11 -5.87 -1.18 7.27
N ALA A 12 -6.66 -0.97 6.23
CA ALA A 12 -8.07 -1.36 6.23
C ALA A 12 -8.24 -2.89 6.31
N LEU A 13 -7.29 -3.67 5.79
CA LEU A 13 -7.33 -5.13 5.88
C LEU A 13 -6.95 -5.66 7.26
N ILE A 14 -6.06 -4.97 7.99
CA ILE A 14 -5.57 -5.42 9.29
C ILE A 14 -6.31 -4.78 10.48
N ASN A 15 -6.99 -3.66 10.27
CA ASN A 15 -7.78 -2.97 11.29
C ASN A 15 -9.29 -3.19 11.04
N PRO A 16 -9.97 -4.04 11.83
CA PRO A 16 -11.39 -4.32 11.62
C PRO A 16 -12.32 -3.12 11.78
N ARG A 17 -11.85 -2.04 12.40
CA ARG A 17 -12.61 -0.81 12.64
C ARG A 17 -12.31 0.28 11.64
N ASP A 18 -11.50 0.00 10.62
CA ASP A 18 -11.17 0.98 9.61
C ASP A 18 -12.41 1.34 8.78
N LEU A 19 -12.55 2.63 8.46
CA LEU A 19 -13.65 3.16 7.67
C LEU A 19 -13.78 2.46 6.30
N TRP A 20 -12.64 2.08 5.70
CA TRP A 20 -12.57 1.48 4.37
C TRP A 20 -12.52 -0.05 4.38
N ARG A 21 -12.78 -0.65 5.55
CA ARG A 21 -12.67 -2.11 5.72
C ARG A 21 -13.44 -2.91 4.67
N GLN A 22 -14.69 -2.55 4.42
CA GLN A 22 -15.53 -3.28 3.47
C GLN A 22 -14.97 -3.18 2.05
N ASN A 23 -14.49 -1.99 1.65
CA ASN A 23 -13.90 -1.80 0.33
C ASN A 23 -12.62 -2.60 0.18
N ALA A 24 -11.76 -2.61 1.19
CA ALA A 24 -10.49 -3.35 1.15
C ALA A 24 -10.74 -4.87 1.06
N VAL A 25 -11.65 -5.40 1.85
CA VAL A 25 -12.01 -6.82 1.82
C VAL A 25 -12.59 -7.21 0.46
N ALA A 26 -13.44 -6.35 -0.11
CA ALA A 26 -14.05 -6.59 -1.41
C ALA A 26 -13.01 -6.54 -2.55
N LEU A 27 -12.06 -5.61 -2.50
CA LEU A 27 -10.94 -5.56 -3.45
C LEU A 27 -10.11 -6.85 -3.40
N ARG A 28 -9.73 -7.28 -2.20
CA ARG A 28 -8.98 -8.52 -2.00
C ARG A 28 -9.72 -9.74 -2.53
N ALA A 29 -11.03 -9.80 -2.35
CA ALA A 29 -11.84 -10.91 -2.83
C ALA A 29 -11.89 -11.00 -4.35
N ARG A 30 -11.75 -9.88 -5.05
CA ARG A 30 -11.79 -9.81 -6.51
C ARG A 30 -10.42 -9.93 -7.18
N GLU A 31 -9.35 -9.70 -6.43
CA GLU A 31 -7.99 -9.78 -6.96
C GLU A 31 -7.24 -10.93 -6.32
N SER A 32 -6.82 -11.87 -7.16
CA SER A 32 -6.14 -13.10 -6.70
C SER A 32 -4.65 -12.90 -6.42
N GLU A 33 -4.03 -11.85 -6.98
CA GLU A 33 -2.61 -11.61 -6.87
C GLU A 33 -2.33 -10.21 -6.36
N LEU A 34 -2.19 -10.09 -5.04
CA LEU A 34 -1.80 -8.82 -4.40
C LEU A 34 -0.29 -8.80 -4.17
N VAL A 35 0.33 -7.69 -4.51
CA VAL A 35 1.76 -7.45 -4.30
C VAL A 35 1.94 -6.50 -3.12
N HIS A 36 2.63 -6.96 -2.09
CA HIS A 36 2.89 -6.20 -0.86
C HIS A 36 4.36 -5.81 -0.79
N PHE A 37 4.63 -4.52 -0.94
CA PHE A 37 5.98 -3.99 -0.79
C PHE A 37 6.34 -3.78 0.68
N ASP A 38 7.63 -3.91 0.99
CA ASP A 38 8.17 -3.72 2.33
C ASP A 38 7.89 -2.33 2.92
N CYS A 39 8.04 -1.27 2.13
CA CYS A 39 7.75 0.09 2.59
C CYS A 39 6.25 0.28 2.90
N VAL A 40 5.37 -0.42 2.20
CA VAL A 40 3.93 -0.40 2.46
C VAL A 40 3.61 -1.10 3.80
N ALA A 41 4.20 -2.25 4.03
CA ALA A 41 4.04 -2.96 5.31
C ALA A 41 4.55 -2.09 6.48
N ALA A 42 5.71 -1.47 6.32
CA ALA A 42 6.30 -0.60 7.34
C ALA A 42 5.39 0.60 7.66
N GLU A 43 4.87 1.26 6.64
CA GLU A 43 3.97 2.40 6.81
C GLU A 43 2.65 1.99 7.45
N ALA A 44 2.07 0.88 7.02
CA ALA A 44 0.82 0.36 7.58
C ALA A 44 0.97 0.01 9.07
N ILE A 45 2.06 -0.63 9.46
CA ILE A 45 2.37 -0.93 10.86
C ILE A 45 2.43 0.37 11.66
N SER A 46 3.20 1.35 11.19
CA SER A 46 3.38 2.62 11.89
C SER A 46 2.07 3.40 12.03
N ALA A 47 1.28 3.47 10.97
CA ALA A 47 0.01 4.19 10.97
C ALA A 47 -1.01 3.52 11.90
N ALA A 48 -1.14 2.21 11.80
CA ALA A 48 -2.13 1.46 12.58
C ALA A 48 -1.78 1.43 14.08
N THR A 49 -0.51 1.23 14.44
CA THR A 49 -0.08 1.24 15.83
C THR A 49 -0.20 2.63 16.46
N ARG A 50 0.13 3.68 15.71
CA ARG A 50 -0.04 5.07 16.17
C ARG A 50 -1.50 5.34 16.51
N ARG A 51 -2.42 4.92 15.63
CA ARG A 51 -3.87 5.12 15.84
C ARG A 51 -4.36 4.41 17.09
N LEU A 52 -3.90 3.18 17.35
CA LEU A 52 -4.22 2.45 18.57
C LEU A 52 -3.66 3.16 19.80
N HIS A 53 -2.45 3.68 19.72
CA HIS A 53 -1.82 4.42 20.80
C HIS A 53 -2.60 5.70 21.13
N GLU A 54 -3.00 6.46 20.12
CA GLU A 54 -3.82 7.68 20.28
C GLU A 54 -5.18 7.40 20.94
N LYS A 55 -5.74 6.23 20.69
CA LYS A 55 -7.02 5.80 21.25
C LYS A 55 -6.87 5.05 22.57
N SER A 56 -5.67 5.00 23.13
CA SER A 56 -5.35 4.26 24.38
C SER A 56 -5.72 2.77 24.30
N ARG A 57 -5.59 2.18 23.12
CA ARG A 57 -5.91 0.78 22.85
C ARG A 57 -4.67 -0.08 22.70
N LEU A 58 -3.72 0.07 23.62
CA LEU A 58 -2.42 -0.60 23.57
C LEU A 58 -2.54 -2.13 23.62
N ALA A 59 -3.57 -2.65 24.27
CA ALA A 59 -3.80 -4.10 24.34
C ALA A 59 -4.13 -4.72 22.98
N ASP A 60 -4.54 -3.91 22.00
CA ASP A 60 -4.91 -4.39 20.67
C ASP A 60 -3.71 -4.46 19.71
N VAL A 61 -2.54 -3.92 20.09
CA VAL A 61 -1.36 -3.89 19.21
C VAL A 61 -0.93 -5.31 18.80
N GLY A 62 -0.86 -6.23 19.77
CA GLY A 62 -0.48 -7.62 19.47
C GLY A 62 -1.40 -8.28 18.46
N ARG A 63 -2.71 -8.10 18.62
CA ARG A 63 -3.71 -8.65 17.68
C ARG A 63 -3.59 -8.05 16.29
N LEU A 64 -3.30 -6.76 16.21
CA LEU A 64 -3.10 -6.08 14.93
C LEU A 64 -1.90 -6.64 14.20
N LEU A 65 -0.78 -6.86 14.91
CA LEU A 65 0.42 -7.46 14.32
C LEU A 65 0.19 -8.91 13.90
N ASP A 66 -0.60 -9.68 14.67
CA ASP A 66 -0.98 -11.04 14.29
C ASP A 66 -1.80 -11.03 12.99
N ARG A 67 -2.76 -10.11 12.85
CA ARG A 67 -3.55 -9.96 11.62
C ARG A 67 -2.68 -9.56 10.44
N LEU A 68 -1.71 -8.68 10.66
CA LEU A 68 -0.76 -8.32 9.61
C LEU A 68 0.02 -9.55 9.16
N ASN A 69 0.54 -10.33 10.10
CA ASN A 69 1.33 -11.52 9.78
C ASN A 69 0.49 -12.59 9.07
N ASP A 70 -0.79 -12.70 9.41
CA ASP A 70 -1.72 -13.61 8.71
C ASP A 70 -2.03 -13.10 7.30
N GLN A 71 -2.23 -11.80 7.14
CA GLN A 71 -2.55 -11.17 5.87
C GLN A 71 -1.36 -11.12 4.92
N VAL A 72 -0.19 -10.76 5.46
CA VAL A 72 1.05 -10.59 4.70
C VAL A 72 2.18 -11.26 5.47
N PRO A 73 2.33 -12.58 5.38
CA PRO A 73 3.49 -13.23 5.99
C PRO A 73 4.80 -12.72 5.38
N ALA A 74 5.89 -12.82 6.13
CA ALA A 74 7.18 -12.26 5.72
C ALA A 74 7.63 -12.71 4.33
N GLU A 75 7.38 -13.96 3.99
CA GLU A 75 7.75 -14.54 2.69
C GLU A 75 6.90 -14.02 1.52
N ALA A 76 5.77 -13.37 1.80
CA ALA A 76 4.93 -12.74 0.78
C ALA A 76 5.33 -11.29 0.49
N ILE A 77 6.25 -10.72 1.25
CA ILE A 77 6.71 -9.34 1.05
C ILE A 77 7.66 -9.27 -0.14
N THR A 78 7.41 -8.31 -1.02
CA THR A 78 8.34 -7.93 -2.10
C THR A 78 9.23 -6.81 -1.60
N TRP A 79 10.52 -7.07 -1.48
CA TRP A 79 11.49 -6.13 -0.93
C TRP A 79 11.99 -5.16 -2.00
N ILE A 80 11.65 -3.88 -1.86
CA ILE A 80 12.08 -2.81 -2.78
C ILE A 80 12.97 -1.76 -2.11
N LEU A 81 13.02 -1.72 -0.77
CA LEU A 81 13.91 -0.80 -0.06
C LEU A 81 15.39 -0.98 -0.45
N PRO A 82 15.90 -2.19 -0.75
CA PRO A 82 17.25 -2.33 -1.26
C PRO A 82 17.52 -1.63 -2.59
N ASP A 83 16.47 -1.34 -3.37
CA ASP A 83 16.60 -0.66 -4.66
C ASP A 83 16.64 0.88 -4.53
N VAL A 84 16.38 1.41 -3.33
CA VAL A 84 16.29 2.86 -3.10
C VAL A 84 17.55 3.61 -3.56
N PRO A 85 18.78 3.15 -3.27
CA PRO A 85 19.96 3.88 -3.75
C PRO A 85 20.00 4.06 -5.27
N ARG A 86 19.58 3.04 -6.00
CA ARG A 86 19.53 3.06 -7.47
C ARG A 86 18.40 3.96 -7.99
N LEU A 87 17.25 3.94 -7.33
CA LEU A 87 16.05 4.65 -7.74
C LEU A 87 15.97 6.08 -7.21
N TYR A 88 16.83 6.46 -6.28
CA TYR A 88 16.75 7.73 -5.57
C TYR A 88 16.62 8.94 -6.50
N PRO A 89 17.43 9.09 -7.56
CA PRO A 89 17.28 10.24 -8.46
C PRO A 89 15.91 10.29 -9.13
N GLU A 90 15.39 9.16 -9.56
CA GLU A 90 14.07 9.09 -10.19
C GLU A 90 12.93 9.36 -9.21
N VAL A 91 13.08 8.92 -7.96
CA VAL A 91 12.13 9.25 -6.87
C VAL A 91 12.03 10.76 -6.72
N LEU A 92 13.17 11.46 -6.63
CA LEU A 92 13.17 12.92 -6.51
C LEU A 92 12.54 13.60 -7.73
N ASN A 93 12.80 13.09 -8.93
CA ASN A 93 12.21 13.63 -10.15
C ASN A 93 10.68 13.45 -10.17
N LEU A 94 10.19 12.32 -9.72
CA LEU A 94 8.75 12.05 -9.68
C LEU A 94 8.05 12.95 -8.64
N ILE A 95 8.66 13.14 -7.47
CA ILE A 95 8.16 14.08 -6.47
C ILE A 95 8.11 15.49 -7.03
N ARG A 96 9.17 15.92 -7.72
CA ARG A 96 9.25 17.24 -8.33
C ARG A 96 8.16 17.44 -9.40
N SER A 97 7.94 16.45 -10.24
CA SER A 97 6.94 16.54 -11.32
C SER A 97 5.51 16.57 -10.77
N SER A 98 5.25 16.03 -9.59
CA SER A 98 3.96 16.09 -8.91
C SER A 98 3.84 17.28 -7.96
N SER A 99 4.85 18.16 -7.93
CA SER A 99 4.91 19.30 -6.99
C SER A 99 4.74 18.88 -5.53
N GLY A 100 5.25 17.71 -5.18
CA GLY A 100 5.25 17.18 -3.82
C GLY A 100 3.93 16.52 -3.40
N GLU A 101 2.96 16.36 -4.29
CA GLU A 101 1.74 15.61 -3.96
C GLU A 101 2.02 14.14 -3.73
N LEU A 102 2.92 13.55 -4.51
CA LEU A 102 3.49 12.24 -4.20
C LEU A 102 4.59 12.42 -3.16
N ASN A 103 4.50 11.69 -2.07
CA ASN A 103 5.59 11.64 -1.10
C ASN A 103 6.66 10.63 -1.55
N PHE A 104 7.73 10.48 -0.76
CA PHE A 104 8.82 9.58 -1.09
C PHE A 104 8.36 8.13 -1.30
N ASN A 105 7.57 7.61 -0.37
CA ASN A 105 7.09 6.22 -0.46
C ASN A 105 6.16 6.02 -1.65
N ASP A 106 5.26 6.96 -1.93
CA ASP A 106 4.37 6.88 -3.09
C ASP A 106 5.15 6.85 -4.39
N ALA A 107 6.15 7.71 -4.52
CA ALA A 107 7.01 7.75 -5.70
C ALA A 107 7.82 6.45 -5.85
N LEU A 108 8.36 5.93 -4.76
CA LEU A 108 9.09 4.65 -4.76
C LEU A 108 8.18 3.49 -5.20
N ILE A 109 6.98 3.42 -4.66
CA ILE A 109 5.97 2.40 -5.02
C ILE A 109 5.64 2.49 -6.52
N ALA A 110 5.38 3.70 -7.01
CA ALA A 110 5.05 3.92 -8.42
C ALA A 110 6.16 3.45 -9.35
N LEU A 111 7.41 3.76 -9.04
CA LEU A 111 8.58 3.33 -9.81
C LEU A 111 8.78 1.81 -9.75
N ALA A 112 8.60 1.21 -8.58
CA ALA A 112 8.70 -0.23 -8.41
C ALA A 112 7.63 -0.97 -9.23
N CYS A 113 6.43 -0.43 -9.29
CA CYS A 113 5.36 -0.97 -10.14
C CYS A 113 5.75 -0.90 -11.62
N ARG A 114 6.28 0.24 -12.07
CA ARG A 114 6.71 0.40 -13.46
C ARG A 114 7.77 -0.63 -13.84
N GLU A 115 8.79 -0.81 -13.03
CA GLU A 115 9.86 -1.75 -13.30
C GLU A 115 9.38 -3.21 -13.35
N ARG A 116 8.37 -3.54 -12.58
CA ARG A 116 7.84 -4.90 -12.48
C ARG A 116 6.67 -5.16 -13.41
N GLY A 117 6.28 -4.16 -14.22
CA GLY A 117 5.14 -4.30 -15.11
C GLY A 117 3.81 -4.47 -14.37
N ILE A 118 3.69 -3.90 -13.15
CA ILE A 118 2.46 -3.92 -12.37
C ILE A 118 1.60 -2.71 -12.80
N PRO A 119 0.44 -2.92 -13.43
CA PRO A 119 -0.32 -1.83 -14.04
C PRO A 119 -1.33 -1.17 -13.09
N ALA A 120 -1.57 -1.73 -11.92
CA ALA A 120 -2.63 -1.28 -11.03
C ALA A 120 -2.20 -1.26 -9.58
N ILE A 121 -2.78 -0.35 -8.81
CA ILE A 121 -2.56 -0.22 -7.38
C ILE A 121 -3.90 -0.07 -6.64
N GLY A 122 -4.11 -0.89 -5.63
CA GLY A 122 -5.21 -0.71 -4.68
C GLY A 122 -4.86 0.40 -3.69
N SER A 123 -5.59 1.50 -3.73
CA SER A 123 -5.36 2.64 -2.85
C SER A 123 -6.62 3.47 -2.70
N PHE A 124 -6.84 3.99 -1.49
CA PHE A 124 -7.89 4.98 -1.23
C PHE A 124 -7.36 6.43 -1.35
N ASP A 125 -6.06 6.56 -1.66
CA ASP A 125 -5.40 7.84 -1.84
C ASP A 125 -5.41 8.25 -3.32
N ALA A 126 -6.08 9.36 -3.63
CA ALA A 126 -6.20 9.87 -4.99
C ALA A 126 -4.87 10.36 -5.58
N ASP A 127 -3.82 10.53 -4.77
CA ASP A 127 -2.52 11.02 -5.27
C ASP A 127 -1.94 10.11 -6.34
N PHE A 128 -2.24 8.80 -6.30
CA PHE A 128 -1.80 7.86 -7.35
C PHE A 128 -2.46 8.09 -8.71
N ASP A 129 -3.54 8.84 -8.78
CA ASP A 129 -4.18 9.19 -10.07
C ASP A 129 -3.25 10.02 -10.95
N GLN A 130 -2.22 10.65 -10.38
CA GLN A 130 -1.22 11.44 -11.11
C GLN A 130 -0.15 10.58 -11.78
N VAL A 131 -0.10 9.29 -11.49
CA VAL A 131 0.91 8.37 -12.03
C VAL A 131 0.39 7.77 -13.34
N PRO A 132 0.96 8.16 -14.51
CA PRO A 132 0.38 7.79 -15.81
C PRO A 132 0.35 6.28 -16.10
N TRP A 133 1.27 5.52 -15.48
CA TRP A 133 1.39 4.08 -15.74
C TRP A 133 0.63 3.22 -14.72
N LEU A 134 -0.07 3.83 -13.74
CA LEU A 134 -0.83 3.10 -12.74
C LEU A 134 -2.32 3.40 -12.85
N HIS A 135 -3.12 2.36 -12.81
CA HIS A 135 -4.56 2.45 -12.65
C HIS A 135 -4.89 2.23 -11.16
N ARG A 136 -5.53 3.22 -10.54
CA ARG A 136 -5.90 3.13 -9.12
C ARG A 136 -7.23 2.39 -8.95
N LEU A 137 -7.22 1.41 -8.07
CA LEU A 137 -8.39 0.62 -7.70
C LEU A 137 -8.82 1.02 -6.29
N ALA A 138 -9.91 1.75 -6.17
CA ALA A 138 -10.46 2.19 -4.87
C ALA A 138 -11.73 1.43 -4.49
N ARG A 139 -12.39 0.81 -5.47
CA ARG A 139 -13.65 0.08 -5.29
C ARG A 139 -13.57 -1.26 -6.01
N PRO A 140 -14.36 -2.25 -5.56
CA PRO A 140 -14.40 -3.56 -6.24
C PRO A 140 -14.73 -3.47 -7.73
N GLU A 141 -15.53 -2.49 -8.12
CA GLU A 141 -15.94 -2.27 -9.51
C GLU A 141 -14.78 -1.82 -10.40
N ASP A 142 -13.71 -1.27 -9.81
CA ASP A 142 -12.53 -0.84 -10.54
C ASP A 142 -11.67 -2.02 -11.02
N VAL A 143 -11.87 -3.20 -10.44
CA VAL A 143 -11.15 -4.42 -10.84
C VAL A 143 -11.74 -4.94 -12.14
N VAL A 144 -10.92 -4.93 -13.18
CA VAL A 144 -11.32 -5.44 -14.51
C VAL A 144 -11.21 -6.96 -14.52
N PRO A 145 -12.24 -7.68 -14.99
CA PRO A 145 -12.21 -9.14 -15.07
C PRO A 145 -11.09 -9.67 -15.98
#